data_8f20f4293be826d19f502c876a7efeee
#
_entry.id   8f20f4293be826d19f502c876a7efeee
#
_cell.length_a   1.000
_cell.length_b   1.000
_cell.length_c   1.000
_cell.angle_alpha   90.00
_cell.angle_beta   90.00
_cell.angle_gamma   90.00
#
_symmetry.space_group_name_H-M   'P 1'
#
loop_
_entity.id
_entity.type
_entity.pdbx_description
1 polymer ?
#
loop_
_entity_poly.entity_id
_entity_poly.type
_entity_poly.pdbx_seq_one_letter_code
_entity_poly.pdbx_strand_id
1 'polypeptide(L)'
;MFRLLLRSFCTRHSDKGSSKFNKESDDNINFVEVLKENKVILIKIPEQYFKSRMIRNVIATYFLNKVWISKQIDSSTHIELFFDEIHQCYNCQLLMQNILVECRKFQLTPTLALHYLDQLTPKCKNSVLASGSSYLLLQGCDVKAFKELSTYFEKDGYSEIDLAELDRYNALCLIKNEEQGYSSFICKLPS
;
A
#
# COMPACT_ATOMS: atom_id res chain seq x y z
N MET A 1 3.33 4.11 -12.86
CA MET A 1 3.29 5.43 -12.18
C MET A 1 3.18 5.14 -10.71
N PHE A 2 4.20 5.41 -9.90
CA PHE A 2 4.15 5.16 -8.47
C PHE A 2 3.37 6.25 -7.75
N ARG A 3 2.48 5.86 -6.89
CA ARG A 3 1.80 6.76 -5.95
C ARG A 3 1.99 6.22 -4.54
N LEU A 4 2.60 7.00 -3.69
CA LEU A 4 2.57 6.82 -2.26
C LEU A 4 1.61 7.86 -1.71
N LEU A 5 0.47 7.43 -1.22
CA LEU A 5 -0.50 8.29 -0.58
C LEU A 5 -0.40 8.08 0.92
N LEU A 6 0.03 9.10 1.61
CA LEU A 6 -0.04 9.16 3.05
C LEU A 6 -1.20 10.08 3.41
N ARG A 7 -2.19 9.58 4.09
CA ARG A 7 -3.35 10.37 4.48
C ARG A 7 -3.03 11.19 5.72
N SER A 8 -2.63 12.41 5.43
CA SER A 8 -2.65 13.55 6.31
C SER A 8 -2.87 14.77 5.42
N PHE A 9 -3.82 15.63 5.68
CA PHE A 9 -4.22 16.69 4.74
C PHE A 9 -3.25 17.88 4.72
N CYS A 10 -2.41 18.05 3.69
CA CYS A 10 -1.92 19.35 3.25
C CYS A 10 -1.46 19.36 1.79
N THR A 11 -2.07 20.24 1.02
CA THR A 11 -1.64 20.61 -0.33
C THR A 11 -0.57 21.69 -0.25
N ARG A 12 0.66 21.43 -0.67
CA ARG A 12 1.58 22.45 -1.18
C ARG A 12 2.05 22.05 -2.56
N HIS A 13 1.59 22.78 -3.57
CA HIS A 13 2.26 22.82 -4.87
C HIS A 13 3.62 23.49 -4.70
N SER A 14 4.70 22.81 -5.04
CA SER A 14 5.95 23.44 -5.39
C SER A 14 6.50 22.81 -6.66
N ASP A 15 6.28 23.51 -7.76
CA ASP A 15 7.06 23.34 -8.99
C ASP A 15 8.51 23.76 -8.72
N LYS A 16 9.39 22.80 -8.54
CA LYS A 16 10.84 22.89 -8.84
C LYS A 16 11.52 21.59 -8.37
N GLY A 17 11.56 20.61 -9.25
CA GLY A 17 12.28 19.37 -8.98
C GLY A 17 13.73 19.49 -9.42
N SER A 18 14.63 19.13 -8.60
CA SER A 18 15.91 18.46 -8.83
C SER A 18 17.04 18.79 -7.87
N SER A 19 16.94 19.87 -7.08
CA SER A 19 18.05 20.29 -6.21
C SER A 19 17.86 20.03 -4.70
N LYS A 20 16.76 19.38 -4.30
CA LYS A 20 16.37 19.28 -2.87
C LYS A 20 16.96 18.09 -2.10
N PHE A 21 17.63 17.15 -2.77
CA PHE A 21 18.15 15.97 -2.07
C PHE A 21 19.45 16.20 -1.27
N ASN A 22 20.21 17.27 -1.56
CA ASN A 22 21.54 17.50 -0.98
C ASN A 22 21.72 18.86 -0.29
N LYS A 23 20.66 19.63 -0.02
CA LYS A 23 20.80 20.86 0.76
C LYS A 23 20.17 20.69 2.13
N GLU A 24 20.94 20.94 3.18
CA GLU A 24 20.38 21.40 4.46
C GLU A 24 19.63 22.69 4.15
N SER A 25 18.33 22.63 4.00
CA SER A 25 17.47 23.80 3.84
C SER A 25 16.39 23.70 4.89
N ASP A 26 15.97 24.81 5.43
CA ASP A 26 14.83 24.95 6.34
C ASP A 26 13.51 24.43 5.73
N ASP A 27 13.52 24.13 4.42
CA ASP A 27 12.42 23.55 3.65
C ASP A 27 12.37 22.01 3.70
N ASN A 28 13.26 21.34 4.41
CA ASN A 28 13.20 19.89 4.55
C ASN A 28 11.95 19.48 5.35
N ILE A 29 11.15 18.60 4.75
CA ILE A 29 9.94 18.07 5.40
C ILE A 29 10.36 17.24 6.60
N ASN A 30 10.00 17.70 7.79
CA ASN A 30 10.08 16.87 8.99
C ASN A 30 8.89 15.90 9.03
N PHE A 31 9.09 14.66 8.61
CA PHE A 31 8.03 13.68 8.54
C PHE A 31 7.41 13.36 9.91
N VAL A 32 8.17 13.42 11.01
CA VAL A 32 7.63 13.20 12.36
C VAL A 32 6.56 14.23 12.71
N GLU A 33 6.81 15.50 12.41
CA GLU A 33 5.84 16.58 12.68
C GLU A 33 4.66 16.53 11.71
N VAL A 34 4.94 16.37 10.42
CA VAL A 34 3.89 16.36 9.38
C VAL A 34 2.92 15.20 9.58
N LEU A 35 3.38 14.04 10.04
CA LEU A 35 2.53 12.88 10.31
C LEU A 35 1.62 13.08 11.54
N LYS A 36 1.93 14.03 12.43
CA LYS A 36 1.04 14.42 13.56
C LYS A 36 -0.09 15.36 13.15
N GLU A 37 0.07 16.06 12.04
CA GLU A 37 -0.82 17.17 11.65
C GLU A 37 -2.10 16.73 10.92
N ASN A 38 -2.47 15.46 10.93
CA ASN A 38 -3.67 14.94 10.24
C ASN A 38 -3.81 15.42 8.77
N LYS A 39 -2.71 15.33 8.02
CA LYS A 39 -2.59 15.81 6.62
C LYS A 39 -2.49 14.64 5.65
N VAL A 40 -2.85 14.84 4.36
CA VAL A 40 -2.53 13.89 3.28
C VAL A 40 -1.22 14.28 2.62
N ILE A 41 -0.25 13.37 2.60
CA ILE A 41 0.98 13.53 1.85
C ILE A 41 0.86 12.70 0.58
N LEU A 42 0.88 13.35 -0.57
CA LEU A 42 0.90 12.68 -1.87
C LEU A 42 2.30 12.74 -2.47
N ILE A 43 2.95 11.59 -2.58
CA ILE A 43 4.25 11.44 -3.23
C ILE A 43 4.02 10.83 -4.60
N LYS A 44 4.22 11.63 -5.65
CA LYS A 44 4.05 11.21 -7.04
C LYS A 44 5.42 11.18 -7.73
N ILE A 45 5.81 10.03 -8.27
CA ILE A 45 7.08 9.81 -8.96
C ILE A 45 6.78 9.47 -10.43
N PRO A 46 6.54 10.48 -11.30
CA PRO A 46 6.11 10.26 -12.66
C PRO A 46 7.28 9.79 -13.54
N GLU A 47 6.99 8.82 -14.41
CA GLU A 47 7.97 8.25 -15.34
C GLU A 47 8.53 9.27 -16.33
N GLN A 48 7.71 10.23 -16.73
CA GLN A 48 8.12 11.29 -17.66
C GLN A 48 9.30 12.14 -17.14
N TYR A 49 9.42 12.33 -15.81
CA TYR A 49 10.52 13.08 -15.19
C TYR A 49 11.65 12.17 -14.71
N PHE A 50 11.33 10.95 -14.32
CA PHE A 50 12.29 9.99 -13.80
C PHE A 50 12.31 8.75 -14.70
N LYS A 51 12.93 8.86 -15.88
CA LYS A 51 12.96 7.80 -16.89
C LYS A 51 13.58 6.50 -16.37
N SER A 52 14.60 6.60 -15.53
CA SER A 52 15.27 5.44 -14.94
C SER A 52 14.41 4.78 -13.87
N ARG A 53 14.08 3.49 -14.07
CA ARG A 53 13.39 2.67 -13.05
C ARG A 53 14.20 2.60 -11.75
N MET A 54 15.52 2.55 -11.85
CA MET A 54 16.41 2.54 -10.69
C MET A 54 16.25 3.81 -9.84
N ILE A 55 16.23 5.00 -10.48
CA ILE A 55 16.06 6.28 -9.79
C ILE A 55 14.68 6.32 -9.10
N ARG A 56 13.62 5.92 -9.79
CA ARG A 56 12.27 5.86 -9.20
C ARG A 56 12.25 4.94 -7.97
N ASN A 57 12.91 3.80 -8.05
CA ASN A 57 13.01 2.84 -6.96
C ASN A 57 13.73 3.45 -5.73
N VAL A 58 14.84 4.14 -5.94
CA VAL A 58 15.59 4.82 -4.87
C VAL A 58 14.73 5.91 -4.21
N ILE A 59 14.05 6.74 -4.99
CA ILE A 59 13.21 7.83 -4.48
C ILE A 59 12.03 7.24 -3.66
N ALA A 60 11.32 6.24 -4.21
CA ALA A 60 10.21 5.60 -3.51
C ALA A 60 10.66 4.97 -2.18
N THR A 61 11.79 4.27 -2.21
CA THR A 61 12.37 3.64 -1.02
C THR A 61 12.77 4.68 0.02
N TYR A 62 13.35 5.80 -0.39
CA TYR A 62 13.71 6.89 0.50
C TYR A 62 12.48 7.41 1.26
N PHE A 63 11.38 7.71 0.56
CA PHE A 63 10.17 8.21 1.18
C PHE A 63 9.50 7.18 2.08
N LEU A 64 9.39 5.93 1.63
CA LEU A 64 8.84 4.85 2.44
C LEU A 64 9.65 4.66 3.74
N ASN A 65 10.98 4.70 3.64
CA ASN A 65 11.85 4.58 4.80
C ASN A 65 11.72 5.78 5.76
N LYS A 66 11.56 7.01 5.23
CA LYS A 66 11.30 8.20 6.06
C LYS A 66 10.01 8.06 6.85
N VAL A 67 8.93 7.59 6.23
CA VAL A 67 7.66 7.32 6.92
C VAL A 67 7.85 6.26 7.99
N TRP A 68 8.50 5.15 7.66
CA TRP A 68 8.74 4.05 8.58
C TRP A 68 9.54 4.47 9.82
N ILE A 69 10.67 5.16 9.61
CA ILE A 69 11.50 5.68 10.71
C ILE A 69 10.71 6.68 11.55
N SER A 70 9.95 7.59 10.93
CA SER A 70 9.14 8.57 11.67
C SER A 70 8.10 7.91 12.54
N LYS A 71 7.51 6.81 12.10
CA LYS A 71 6.55 6.03 12.90
C LYS A 71 7.22 5.27 14.04
N GLN A 72 8.47 4.82 13.87
CA GLN A 72 9.25 4.22 14.94
C GLN A 72 9.66 5.26 16.01
N ILE A 73 9.91 6.51 15.61
CA ILE A 73 10.20 7.62 16.54
C ILE A 73 8.94 8.04 17.28
N ASP A 74 7.82 8.16 16.58
CA ASP A 74 6.55 8.57 17.16
C ASP A 74 5.38 7.76 16.60
N SER A 75 4.81 6.93 17.44
CA SER A 75 3.65 6.09 17.14
C SER A 75 2.33 6.63 17.71
N SER A 76 2.29 7.88 18.19
CA SER A 76 1.11 8.45 18.84
C SER A 76 -0.10 8.63 17.93
N THR A 77 0.12 8.80 16.61
CA THR A 77 -0.93 9.06 15.63
C THR A 77 -1.09 7.85 14.70
N HIS A 78 -2.34 7.44 14.45
CA HIS A 78 -2.62 6.41 13.43
C HIS A 78 -2.43 6.95 12.02
N ILE A 79 -1.78 6.17 11.14
CA ILE A 79 -1.50 6.55 9.75
C ILE A 79 -1.90 5.43 8.80
N GLU A 80 -2.59 5.80 7.75
CA GLU A 80 -2.84 4.95 6.60
C GLU A 80 -1.79 5.21 5.53
N LEU A 81 -1.07 4.16 5.14
CA LEU A 81 -0.06 4.16 4.09
C LEU A 81 -0.61 3.44 2.87
N PHE A 82 -0.99 4.17 1.83
CA PHE A 82 -1.41 3.58 0.56
C PHE A 82 -0.23 3.55 -0.42
N PHE A 83 0.11 2.38 -0.93
CA PHE A 83 1.17 2.18 -1.92
C PHE A 83 0.62 1.57 -3.20
N ASP A 84 0.53 2.39 -4.23
CA ASP A 84 0.08 1.98 -5.55
C ASP A 84 1.23 1.34 -6.36
N GLU A 85 0.99 0.19 -6.97
CA GLU A 85 1.94 -0.54 -7.81
C GLU A 85 3.29 -0.86 -7.14
N ILE A 86 3.28 -1.29 -5.88
CA ILE A 86 4.50 -1.63 -5.13
C ILE A 86 5.40 -2.65 -5.86
N HIS A 87 4.84 -3.49 -6.73
CA HIS A 87 5.57 -4.48 -7.51
C HIS A 87 6.62 -3.85 -8.44
N GLN A 88 6.47 -2.59 -8.83
CA GLN A 88 7.46 -1.88 -9.62
C GLN A 88 8.70 -1.46 -8.80
N CYS A 89 8.64 -1.51 -7.47
CA CYS A 89 9.70 -1.05 -6.58
C CYS A 89 10.23 -2.19 -5.71
N TYR A 90 11.29 -2.87 -6.18
CA TYR A 90 11.88 -4.01 -5.49
C TYR A 90 12.33 -3.68 -4.05
N ASN A 91 13.04 -2.56 -3.86
CA ASN A 91 13.54 -2.19 -2.53
C ASN A 91 12.39 -1.82 -1.57
N CYS A 92 11.30 -1.24 -2.08
CA CYS A 92 10.10 -1.01 -1.27
C CYS A 92 9.47 -2.32 -0.81
N GLN A 93 9.48 -3.37 -1.64
CA GLN A 93 8.99 -4.69 -1.23
C GLN A 93 9.84 -5.30 -0.11
N LEU A 94 11.17 -5.12 -0.16
CA LEU A 94 12.07 -5.58 0.91
C LEU A 94 11.77 -4.87 2.25
N LEU A 95 11.53 -3.56 2.21
CA LEU A 95 11.19 -2.79 3.39
C LEU A 95 9.77 -3.13 3.89
N MET A 96 8.83 -3.33 2.98
CA MET A 96 7.43 -3.64 3.30
C MET A 96 7.29 -4.97 4.06
N GLN A 97 8.15 -5.95 3.83
CA GLN A 97 8.17 -7.20 4.60
C GLN A 97 8.30 -6.93 6.10
N ASN A 98 9.21 -6.03 6.48
CA ASN A 98 9.42 -5.65 7.87
C ASN A 98 8.24 -4.81 8.41
N ILE A 99 7.76 -3.88 7.59
CA ILE A 99 6.62 -3.03 7.95
C ILE A 99 5.38 -3.88 8.25
N LEU A 100 5.04 -4.85 7.40
CA LEU A 100 3.87 -5.72 7.57
C LEU A 100 3.90 -6.53 8.89
N VAL A 101 5.09 -6.90 9.36
CA VAL A 101 5.25 -7.63 10.62
C VAL A 101 5.00 -6.73 11.83
N GLU A 102 5.40 -5.46 11.76
CA GLU A 102 5.45 -4.58 12.92
C GLU A 102 4.48 -3.38 12.87
N CYS A 103 3.78 -3.16 11.75
CA CYS A 103 2.99 -1.96 11.48
C CYS A 103 1.97 -1.64 12.58
N ARG A 104 1.31 -2.65 13.17
CA ARG A 104 0.33 -2.47 14.23
C ARG A 104 0.94 -1.82 15.47
N LYS A 105 2.15 -2.22 15.84
CA LYS A 105 2.89 -1.65 17.00
C LYS A 105 3.12 -0.15 16.83
N PHE A 106 3.27 0.30 15.60
CA PHE A 106 3.57 1.69 15.27
C PHE A 106 2.36 2.47 14.75
N GLN A 107 1.14 1.97 14.94
CA GLN A 107 -0.09 2.64 14.49
C GLN A 107 -0.02 2.98 12.98
N LEU A 108 0.42 2.03 12.17
CA LEU A 108 0.52 2.15 10.71
C LEU A 108 -0.32 1.06 10.05
N THR A 109 -1.22 1.45 9.15
CA THR A 109 -2.01 0.52 8.33
C THR A 109 -1.57 0.62 6.87
N PRO A 110 -0.82 -0.35 6.34
CA PRO A 110 -0.45 -0.36 4.93
C PRO A 110 -1.59 -0.92 4.07
N THR A 111 -1.87 -0.24 2.96
CA THR A 111 -2.72 -0.70 1.87
C THR A 111 -1.89 -0.79 0.60
N LEU A 112 -1.83 -1.97 -0.01
CA LEU A 112 -1.04 -2.23 -1.21
C LEU A 112 -1.98 -2.46 -2.39
N ALA A 113 -1.78 -1.72 -3.48
CA ALA A 113 -2.47 -1.96 -4.74
C ALA A 113 -1.52 -2.63 -5.75
N LEU A 114 -2.01 -3.69 -6.38
CA LEU A 114 -1.29 -4.47 -7.39
C LEU A 114 -2.29 -5.20 -8.29
N HIS A 115 -1.84 -5.63 -9.46
CA HIS A 115 -2.72 -6.36 -10.38
C HIS A 115 -2.91 -7.82 -9.97
N TYR A 116 -1.85 -8.49 -9.47
CA TYR A 116 -1.88 -9.87 -8.99
C TYR A 116 -0.75 -10.15 -8.00
N LEU A 117 -0.95 -11.09 -7.11
CA LEU A 117 -0.02 -11.39 -6.00
C LEU A 117 1.37 -11.87 -6.47
N ASP A 118 1.45 -12.57 -7.60
CA ASP A 118 2.72 -13.07 -8.14
C ASP A 118 3.63 -11.96 -8.71
N GLN A 119 3.17 -10.71 -8.78
CA GLN A 119 4.04 -9.54 -9.04
C GLN A 119 4.95 -9.20 -7.86
N LEU A 120 4.60 -9.67 -6.68
CA LEU A 120 5.43 -9.49 -5.49
C LEU A 120 6.59 -10.48 -5.48
N THR A 121 7.70 -10.09 -4.84
CA THR A 121 8.75 -11.06 -4.53
C THR A 121 8.18 -12.16 -3.62
N PRO A 122 8.67 -13.42 -3.69
CA PRO A 122 8.13 -14.51 -2.88
C PRO A 122 8.07 -14.20 -1.38
N LYS A 123 9.09 -13.51 -0.86
CA LYS A 123 9.13 -13.11 0.55
C LYS A 123 8.07 -12.06 0.88
N CYS A 124 7.89 -11.04 0.02
CA CYS A 124 6.87 -10.01 0.23
C CYS A 124 5.46 -10.60 0.13
N LYS A 125 5.20 -11.46 -0.88
CA LYS A 125 3.94 -12.20 -1.01
C LYS A 125 3.62 -12.99 0.26
N ASN A 126 4.58 -13.77 0.75
CA ASN A 126 4.39 -14.55 1.98
C ASN A 126 4.11 -13.66 3.20
N SER A 127 4.77 -12.49 3.31
CA SER A 127 4.49 -11.53 4.38
C SER A 127 3.08 -10.95 4.29
N VAL A 128 2.58 -10.65 3.08
CA VAL A 128 1.21 -10.19 2.86
C VAL A 128 0.21 -11.26 3.28
N LEU A 129 0.39 -12.52 2.85
CA LEU A 129 -0.51 -13.63 3.19
C LEU A 129 -0.49 -13.95 4.68
N ALA A 130 0.68 -13.87 5.33
CA ALA A 130 0.83 -14.16 6.76
C ALA A 130 0.39 -13.01 7.69
N SER A 131 0.29 -11.78 7.20
CA SER A 131 0.00 -10.59 8.04
C SER A 131 -1.45 -10.52 8.54
N GLY A 132 -2.33 -11.40 8.06
CA GLY A 132 -3.77 -11.32 8.37
C GLY A 132 -4.43 -10.11 7.72
N SER A 133 -3.99 -9.75 6.53
CA SER A 133 -4.53 -8.63 5.74
C SER A 133 -5.96 -8.90 5.29
N SER A 134 -6.72 -7.84 5.08
CA SER A 134 -7.97 -7.89 4.31
C SER A 134 -7.67 -7.75 2.82
N TYR A 135 -8.52 -8.32 1.96
CA TYR A 135 -8.32 -8.34 0.51
C TYR A 135 -9.56 -7.84 -0.21
N LEU A 136 -9.35 -7.07 -1.27
CA LEU A 136 -10.37 -6.65 -2.20
C LEU A 136 -9.96 -7.12 -3.60
N LEU A 137 -10.69 -8.11 -4.13
CA LEU A 137 -10.49 -8.62 -5.48
C LEU A 137 -11.46 -7.91 -6.43
N LEU A 138 -10.91 -7.20 -7.40
CA LEU A 138 -11.67 -6.41 -8.37
C LEU A 138 -11.94 -7.23 -9.63
N GLN A 139 -12.90 -6.81 -10.44
CA GLN A 139 -13.13 -7.36 -11.78
C GLN A 139 -11.82 -7.41 -12.58
N GLY A 140 -11.55 -8.56 -13.22
CA GLY A 140 -10.32 -8.79 -13.97
C GLY A 140 -9.10 -9.15 -13.13
N CYS A 141 -9.28 -9.35 -11.82
CA CYS A 141 -8.25 -9.91 -10.95
C CYS A 141 -7.84 -11.30 -11.42
N ASP A 142 -6.56 -11.64 -11.26
CA ASP A 142 -6.05 -12.99 -11.59
C ASP A 142 -6.71 -14.05 -10.72
N VAL A 143 -7.25 -15.09 -11.36
CA VAL A 143 -7.81 -16.28 -10.70
C VAL A 143 -6.83 -16.91 -9.71
N LYS A 144 -5.53 -16.79 -9.92
CA LYS A 144 -4.51 -17.25 -8.96
C LYS A 144 -4.61 -16.56 -7.60
N ALA A 145 -4.95 -15.27 -7.57
CA ALA A 145 -5.15 -14.55 -6.31
C ALA A 145 -6.35 -15.13 -5.53
N PHE A 146 -7.42 -15.52 -6.23
CA PHE A 146 -8.55 -16.23 -5.62
C PHE A 146 -8.10 -17.59 -5.06
N LYS A 147 -7.33 -18.37 -5.83
CA LYS A 147 -6.87 -19.71 -5.40
C LYS A 147 -6.03 -19.68 -4.12
N GLU A 148 -5.18 -18.66 -3.95
CA GLU A 148 -4.40 -18.47 -2.73
C GLU A 148 -5.27 -18.22 -1.48
N LEU A 149 -6.49 -17.74 -1.68
CA LEU A 149 -7.44 -17.35 -0.63
C LEU A 149 -8.71 -18.20 -0.65
N SER A 150 -8.79 -19.23 -1.52
CA SER A 150 -10.00 -19.99 -1.81
C SER A 150 -10.66 -20.59 -0.57
N THR A 151 -9.86 -21.15 0.35
CA THR A 151 -10.37 -21.73 1.60
C THR A 151 -11.24 -20.77 2.42
N TYR A 152 -10.98 -19.47 2.33
CA TYR A 152 -11.79 -18.46 3.03
C TYR A 152 -13.04 -18.08 2.24
N PHE A 153 -12.93 -17.92 0.92
CA PHE A 153 -14.04 -17.56 0.05
C PHE A 153 -15.05 -18.68 -0.09
N GLU A 154 -14.59 -19.92 -0.28
CA GLU A 154 -15.44 -21.11 -0.41
C GLU A 154 -16.27 -21.40 0.84
N LYS A 155 -15.74 -21.07 2.02
CA LYS A 155 -16.47 -21.18 3.30
C LYS A 155 -17.76 -20.36 3.30
N ASP A 156 -17.74 -19.20 2.64
CA ASP A 156 -18.88 -18.29 2.54
C ASP A 156 -19.66 -18.48 1.21
N GLY A 157 -19.33 -19.54 0.44
CA GLY A 157 -20.04 -19.96 -0.78
C GLY A 157 -19.60 -19.28 -2.07
N TYR A 158 -18.49 -18.52 -2.07
CA TYR A 158 -17.97 -17.88 -3.27
C TYR A 158 -16.98 -18.78 -4.02
N SER A 159 -17.03 -18.70 -5.34
CA SER A 159 -16.22 -19.47 -6.29
C SER A 159 -15.42 -18.57 -7.24
N GLU A 160 -14.56 -19.17 -8.05
CA GLU A 160 -13.86 -18.45 -9.14
C GLU A 160 -14.84 -17.85 -10.16
N ILE A 161 -16.03 -18.44 -10.32
CA ILE A 161 -17.07 -17.95 -11.24
C ILE A 161 -17.60 -16.61 -10.73
N ASP A 162 -17.87 -16.49 -9.43
CA ASP A 162 -18.35 -15.24 -8.84
C ASP A 162 -17.35 -14.08 -9.03
N LEU A 163 -16.05 -14.36 -8.96
CA LEU A 163 -15.01 -13.38 -9.28
C LEU A 163 -14.99 -13.02 -10.77
N ALA A 164 -15.14 -14.00 -11.66
CA ALA A 164 -15.12 -13.78 -13.10
C ALA A 164 -16.36 -13.00 -13.60
N GLU A 165 -17.51 -13.23 -12.97
CA GLU A 165 -18.78 -12.58 -13.28
C GLU A 165 -19.01 -11.26 -12.52
N LEU A 166 -18.00 -10.78 -11.78
CA LEU A 166 -18.10 -9.55 -11.01
C LEU A 166 -18.40 -8.35 -11.91
N ASP A 167 -19.46 -7.63 -11.60
CA ASP A 167 -19.80 -6.40 -12.29
C ASP A 167 -18.74 -5.31 -12.08
N ARG A 168 -18.69 -4.36 -13.03
CA ARG A 168 -17.85 -3.18 -12.91
C ARG A 168 -18.20 -2.40 -11.63
N TYR A 169 -17.18 -1.92 -10.94
CA TYR A 169 -17.29 -1.25 -9.63
C TYR A 169 -17.78 -2.14 -8.48
N ASN A 170 -17.75 -3.46 -8.63
CA ASN A 170 -17.90 -4.37 -7.53
C ASN A 170 -16.55 -4.96 -7.11
N ALA A 171 -16.46 -5.36 -5.87
CA ALA A 171 -15.30 -6.05 -5.32
C ALA A 171 -15.76 -7.28 -4.52
N LEU A 172 -15.08 -8.40 -4.71
CA LEU A 172 -15.17 -9.53 -3.80
C LEU A 172 -14.20 -9.26 -2.64
N CYS A 173 -14.75 -9.02 -1.48
CA CYS A 173 -14.03 -8.63 -0.28
C CYS A 173 -13.79 -9.84 0.63
N LEU A 174 -12.61 -9.92 1.20
CA LEU A 174 -12.26 -10.81 2.29
C LEU A 174 -11.73 -9.96 3.43
N ILE A 175 -12.54 -9.76 4.44
CA ILE A 175 -12.23 -8.85 5.54
C ILE A 175 -11.85 -9.65 6.79
N LYS A 176 -10.70 -9.30 7.36
CA LYS A 176 -10.23 -9.86 8.62
C LYS A 176 -11.07 -9.30 9.77
N ASN A 177 -11.69 -10.20 10.52
CA ASN A 177 -12.49 -9.91 11.69
C ASN A 177 -11.76 -10.42 12.94
N GLU A 178 -11.78 -9.68 14.03
CA GLU A 178 -11.08 -10.06 15.26
C GLU A 178 -11.71 -11.27 15.95
N GLU A 179 -13.04 -11.43 15.87
CA GLU A 179 -13.78 -12.47 16.58
C GLU A 179 -13.97 -13.77 15.76
N GLN A 180 -14.19 -13.65 14.45
CA GLN A 180 -14.62 -14.76 13.59
C GLN A 180 -13.61 -15.18 12.53
N GLY A 181 -12.41 -14.56 12.48
CA GLY A 181 -11.42 -14.82 11.46
C GLY A 181 -11.67 -14.00 10.20
N TYR A 182 -12.03 -14.62 9.07
CA TYR A 182 -12.35 -13.93 7.83
C TYR A 182 -13.83 -14.05 7.49
N SER A 183 -14.39 -12.96 6.95
CA SER A 183 -15.73 -12.94 6.34
C SER A 183 -15.61 -12.43 4.92
N SER A 184 -16.30 -13.04 3.99
CA SER A 184 -16.32 -12.65 2.58
C SER A 184 -17.71 -12.19 2.13
N PHE A 185 -17.72 -11.17 1.25
CA PHE A 185 -18.94 -10.62 0.65
C PHE A 185 -18.59 -9.79 -0.59
N ILE A 186 -19.59 -9.60 -1.46
CA ILE A 186 -19.47 -8.69 -2.60
C ILE A 186 -19.97 -7.31 -2.18
N CYS A 187 -19.19 -6.27 -2.44
CA CYS A 187 -19.60 -4.88 -2.22
C CYS A 187 -19.51 -4.06 -3.49
N LYS A 188 -20.36 -3.03 -3.59
CA LYS A 188 -20.31 -2.02 -4.64
C LYS A 188 -19.39 -0.90 -4.22
N LEU A 189 -18.41 -0.60 -5.06
CA LEU A 189 -17.48 0.51 -4.86
C LEU A 189 -18.10 1.84 -5.32
N PRO A 190 -17.66 2.98 -4.77
CA PRO A 190 -18.04 4.29 -5.27
C PRO A 190 -17.68 4.44 -6.76
N SER A 191 -18.62 4.93 -7.57
CA SER A 191 -18.45 5.21 -9.01
C SER A 191 -17.87 6.60 -9.23
#